data_7ecb83a9b005574f151576d659886729
#
_entry.id   7ecb83a9b005574f151576d659886729
#
_cell.length_a   1.000
_cell.length_b   1.000
_cell.length_c   1.000
_cell.angle_alpha   90.00
_cell.angle_beta   90.00
_cell.angle_gamma   90.00
#
_symmetry.space_group_name_H-M   'P 1'
#
loop_
_entity.id
_entity.type
_entity.pdbx_description
1 polymer ?
#
loop_
_entity_poly.entity_id
_entity_poly.type
_entity_poly.pdbx_seq_one_letter_code
_entity_poly.pdbx_strand_id
1 'polypeptide(L)'
;MLQIEYNILLNQSDQNEVTDLSSIYARQGSRVDENLKITNIQTPYSLNQEFKLYYTAGEKNIFSIEAQHLDQEEDPIGNVIREFNPFLNLFDFNTDQNGYNISQNRNVNTQKLETKFDYYYLINDQSNINVTFGVTDVKQKYASNFFQTLDNGSFLNFTDPSYVNDVDFDFNDTYISLKYRLKTGIFTIDPGLTFHSYKSSNNQYSDYFETKTSDIRPDFRVNIQFKQSESLRLTYRETTQFTDVNNLSKAYVFNNYNSIFQGEPELEAGRVINYNLNYRSINQFTFTNVYAGANYSKRSNSIQSRTNLVGINSVSKPTNSTFPVESYSVNARIDKRTKNLRANLGFRLNFSEFSNVINDRITNSESFGQNYNVSLATNFRDKPNIEFGYRYNVNKYTNNDIENFFYQETPYVEVDASFGKGFVFSTEYSYNYYKNQDQTLNNFRFWDADLSYEKEGSKWEYSIGVTNMLNDQSINRDSANQLSSQTRMYMIQPRYILFKLKYDLTAFGGGSKKDDSSKDKSTSRPRGNAVGGKLN
;
A
#
# COMPACT_ATOMS: atom_id res chain seq x y z
N MET A 1 5.00 -38.70 -1.56
CA MET A 1 6.07 -37.69 -1.32
C MET A 1 5.62 -36.79 -0.19
N LEU A 2 6.49 -36.48 0.77
CA LEU A 2 6.21 -35.55 1.87
C LEU A 2 7.17 -34.36 1.74
N GLN A 3 6.65 -33.14 1.82
CA GLN A 3 7.42 -31.91 1.86
C GLN A 3 6.97 -31.07 3.05
N ILE A 4 7.90 -30.56 3.82
CA ILE A 4 7.66 -29.69 4.97
C ILE A 4 8.46 -28.41 4.76
N GLU A 5 7.83 -27.27 4.98
CA GLU A 5 8.43 -25.95 4.94
C GLU A 5 8.04 -25.19 6.21
N TYR A 6 9.01 -24.55 6.83
CA TYR A 6 8.79 -23.68 7.98
C TYR A 6 9.58 -22.41 7.79
N ASN A 7 8.88 -21.28 7.87
CA ASN A 7 9.43 -19.94 7.74
C ASN A 7 9.16 -19.17 9.02
N ILE A 8 10.13 -18.40 9.45
CA ILE A 8 10.00 -17.46 10.56
C ILE A 8 10.53 -16.10 10.14
N LEU A 9 9.77 -15.06 10.41
CA LEU A 9 10.15 -13.69 10.18
C LEU A 9 9.93 -12.89 11.45
N LEU A 10 11.03 -12.38 11.99
CA LEU A 10 11.02 -11.45 13.12
C LEU A 10 11.35 -10.05 12.59
N ASN A 11 10.52 -9.08 12.92
CA ASN A 11 10.77 -7.67 12.62
C ASN A 11 10.61 -6.86 13.90
N GLN A 12 11.59 -6.04 14.18
CA GLN A 12 11.58 -5.05 15.26
C GLN A 12 12.30 -3.80 14.76
N SER A 13 11.76 -2.65 15.03
CA SER A 13 12.37 -1.37 14.62
C SER A 13 12.04 -0.27 15.61
N ASP A 14 12.94 0.69 15.74
CA ASP A 14 12.69 1.95 16.42
C ASP A 14 12.44 3.01 15.35
N GLN A 15 11.31 3.70 15.45
CA GLN A 15 10.92 4.72 14.49
C GLN A 15 10.66 6.02 15.25
N ASN A 16 11.30 7.08 14.78
CA ASN A 16 11.08 8.42 15.28
C ASN A 16 10.99 9.37 14.08
N GLU A 17 9.80 9.88 13.84
CA GLU A 17 9.51 10.81 12.76
C GLU A 17 9.15 12.17 13.35
N VAL A 18 9.85 13.20 12.93
CA VAL A 18 9.56 14.59 13.31
C VAL A 18 9.26 15.38 12.05
N THR A 19 8.10 16.03 12.04
CA THR A 19 7.66 16.88 10.92
C THR A 19 7.36 18.28 11.45
N ASP A 20 8.10 19.27 10.94
CA ASP A 20 7.75 20.67 11.10
C ASP A 20 6.87 21.09 9.92
N LEU A 21 5.66 21.54 10.20
CA LEU A 21 4.67 21.91 9.21
C LEU A 21 4.25 23.36 9.38
N SER A 22 4.34 24.15 8.31
CA SER A 22 3.72 25.47 8.23
C SER A 22 2.42 25.36 7.44
N SER A 23 1.30 25.66 8.05
CA SER A 23 -0.04 25.53 7.47
C SER A 23 -0.64 26.91 7.28
N ILE A 24 -1.12 27.16 6.06
CA ILE A 24 -1.82 28.41 5.70
C ILE A 24 -3.25 28.03 5.31
N TYR A 25 -4.22 28.58 5.99
CA TYR A 25 -5.63 28.30 5.69
C TYR A 25 -6.51 29.55 5.85
N ALA A 26 -7.64 29.54 5.17
CA ALA A 26 -8.64 30.61 5.28
C ALA A 26 -9.73 30.21 6.29
N ARG A 27 -9.96 31.06 7.28
CA ARG A 27 -11.03 30.90 8.26
C ARG A 27 -11.89 32.16 8.26
N GLN A 28 -13.18 32.00 7.89
CA GLN A 28 -14.15 33.10 7.84
C GLN A 28 -13.66 34.36 7.07
N GLY A 29 -12.94 34.13 5.95
CA GLY A 29 -12.37 35.19 5.13
C GLY A 29 -11.05 35.76 5.60
N SER A 30 -10.52 35.32 6.74
CA SER A 30 -9.20 35.68 7.25
C SER A 30 -8.18 34.59 6.97
N ARG A 31 -6.97 34.98 6.56
CA ARG A 31 -5.83 34.09 6.45
C ARG A 31 -5.30 33.77 7.84
N VAL A 32 -5.07 32.50 8.13
CA VAL A 32 -4.43 32.02 9.34
C VAL A 32 -3.17 31.25 8.94
N ASP A 33 -2.05 31.63 9.51
CA ASP A 33 -0.76 30.97 9.36
C ASP A 33 -0.46 30.29 10.70
N GLU A 34 -0.17 28.99 10.69
CA GLU A 34 0.12 28.20 11.89
C GLU A 34 1.34 27.31 11.67
N ASN A 35 2.26 27.33 12.61
CA ASN A 35 3.38 26.42 12.64
C ASN A 35 3.11 25.29 13.63
N LEU A 36 3.38 24.08 13.18
CA LEU A 36 3.09 22.86 13.93
C LEU A 36 4.32 21.98 13.95
N LYS A 37 4.54 21.32 15.08
CA LYS A 37 5.51 20.26 15.19
C LYS A 37 4.78 18.96 15.47
N ILE A 38 4.97 17.97 14.62
CA ILE A 38 4.36 16.63 14.74
C ILE A 38 5.49 15.66 15.01
N THR A 39 5.35 14.84 16.04
CA THR A 39 6.31 13.79 16.36
C THR A 39 5.56 12.46 16.49
N ASN A 40 6.04 11.44 15.79
CA ASN A 40 5.54 10.07 15.91
C ASN A 40 6.70 9.18 16.33
N ILE A 41 6.53 8.49 17.46
CA ILE A 41 7.51 7.55 17.99
C ILE A 41 6.83 6.20 18.11
N GLN A 42 7.48 5.13 17.66
CA GLN A 42 6.97 3.78 17.84
C GLN A 42 8.11 2.75 17.83
N THR A 43 7.90 1.66 18.56
CA THR A 43 8.82 0.53 18.64
C THR A 43 8.11 -0.78 18.23
N PRO A 44 7.59 -0.87 16.99
CA PRO A 44 6.77 -2.00 16.58
C PRO A 44 7.58 -3.30 16.59
N TYR A 45 6.91 -4.35 17.02
CA TYR A 45 7.39 -5.72 17.02
C TYR A 45 6.46 -6.60 16.21
N SER A 46 7.00 -7.54 15.43
CA SER A 46 6.20 -8.53 14.70
C SER A 46 6.95 -9.83 14.54
N LEU A 47 6.35 -10.93 14.99
CA LEU A 47 6.79 -12.31 14.76
C LEU A 47 5.76 -13.01 13.88
N ASN A 48 6.16 -13.36 12.66
CA ASN A 48 5.35 -14.13 11.74
C ASN A 48 5.97 -15.51 11.52
N GLN A 49 5.18 -16.56 11.75
CA GLN A 49 5.57 -17.95 11.59
C GLN A 49 4.65 -18.61 10.59
N GLU A 50 5.21 -19.31 9.61
CA GLU A 50 4.47 -20.02 8.59
C GLU A 50 4.94 -21.48 8.53
N PHE A 51 3.99 -22.41 8.65
CA PHE A 51 4.22 -23.84 8.49
C PHE A 51 3.41 -24.36 7.32
N LYS A 52 4.06 -25.13 6.43
CA LYS A 52 3.42 -25.80 5.32
C LYS A 52 3.83 -27.28 5.28
N LEU A 53 2.85 -28.13 5.10
CA LEU A 53 3.05 -29.55 4.91
C LEU A 53 2.29 -29.97 3.65
N TYR A 54 3.00 -30.62 2.72
CA TYR A 54 2.41 -31.21 1.53
C TYR A 54 2.67 -32.71 1.53
N TYR A 55 1.61 -33.49 1.35
CA TYR A 55 1.68 -34.94 1.27
C TYR A 55 0.96 -35.48 0.05
N THR A 56 1.68 -36.12 -0.86
CA THR A 56 1.13 -36.80 -2.02
C THR A 56 0.96 -38.29 -1.71
N ALA A 57 -0.28 -38.74 -1.60
CA ALA A 57 -0.67 -40.11 -1.35
C ALA A 57 -1.12 -40.78 -2.66
N GLY A 58 -0.20 -41.50 -3.28
CA GLY A 58 -0.43 -42.09 -4.60
C GLY A 58 -0.46 -41.03 -5.70
N GLU A 59 -1.11 -41.37 -6.85
CA GLU A 59 -1.12 -40.52 -8.04
C GLU A 59 -2.23 -39.46 -8.05
N LYS A 60 -3.25 -39.63 -7.21
CA LYS A 60 -4.48 -38.83 -7.30
C LYS A 60 -4.80 -37.98 -6.08
N ASN A 61 -4.16 -38.25 -4.95
CA ASN A 61 -4.52 -37.62 -3.69
C ASN A 61 -3.37 -36.75 -3.18
N ILE A 62 -3.65 -35.45 -3.01
CA ILE A 62 -2.69 -34.49 -2.44
C ILE A 62 -3.37 -33.81 -1.26
N PHE A 63 -2.67 -33.80 -0.15
CA PHE A 63 -3.07 -33.13 1.08
C PHE A 63 -2.10 -32.00 1.37
N SER A 64 -2.61 -30.86 1.80
CA SER A 64 -1.77 -29.83 2.38
C SER A 64 -2.35 -29.28 3.68
N ILE A 65 -1.46 -28.95 4.59
CA ILE A 65 -1.76 -28.19 5.81
C ILE A 65 -0.91 -26.94 5.76
N GLU A 66 -1.55 -25.80 5.91
CA GLU A 66 -0.85 -24.52 6.07
C GLU A 66 -1.33 -23.89 7.36
N ALA A 67 -0.38 -23.44 8.19
CA ALA A 67 -0.67 -22.69 9.40
C ALA A 67 0.21 -21.44 9.44
N GLN A 68 -0.40 -20.32 9.74
CA GLN A 68 0.29 -19.04 9.94
C GLN A 68 -0.06 -18.50 11.31
N HIS A 69 0.97 -18.14 12.08
CA HIS A 69 0.82 -17.46 13.35
C HIS A 69 1.52 -16.10 13.28
N LEU A 70 0.79 -15.06 13.65
CA LEU A 70 1.29 -13.69 13.77
C LEU A 70 1.13 -13.25 15.23
N ASP A 71 2.19 -12.73 15.81
CA ASP A 71 2.20 -11.99 17.07
C ASP A 71 2.82 -10.62 16.81
N GLN A 72 2.05 -9.55 17.03
CA GLN A 72 2.43 -8.19 16.65
C GLN A 72 2.02 -7.21 17.76
N GLU A 73 2.93 -6.31 18.05
CA GLU A 73 2.68 -5.17 18.92
C GLU A 73 3.01 -3.87 18.16
N GLU A 74 2.10 -2.90 18.25
CA GLU A 74 2.26 -1.54 17.75
C GLU A 74 1.99 -0.57 18.89
N ASP A 75 2.96 0.31 19.18
CA ASP A 75 2.95 1.23 20.32
C ASP A 75 3.16 2.70 19.93
N PRO A 76 2.46 3.23 18.90
CA PRO A 76 2.71 4.58 18.43
C PRO A 76 2.30 5.63 19.48
N ILE A 77 3.23 6.58 19.69
CA ILE A 77 2.98 7.82 20.43
C ILE A 77 2.93 8.95 19.41
N GLY A 78 1.75 9.48 19.18
CA GLY A 78 1.56 10.68 18.36
C GLY A 78 1.56 11.93 19.24
N ASN A 79 2.44 12.88 18.92
CA ASN A 79 2.52 14.18 19.62
C ASN A 79 2.37 15.31 18.60
N VAL A 80 1.61 16.35 18.98
CA VAL A 80 1.43 17.55 18.18
C VAL A 80 1.54 18.77 19.06
N ILE A 81 2.41 19.71 18.65
CA ILE A 81 2.53 21.02 19.28
C ILE A 81 1.89 22.05 18.36
N ARG A 82 0.94 22.83 18.86
CA ARG A 82 0.16 23.82 18.12
C ARG A 82 0.09 25.16 18.85
N GLU A 83 -0.06 26.23 18.09
CA GLU A 83 -0.28 27.57 18.64
C GLU A 83 -1.74 27.79 19.03
N PHE A 84 -2.69 27.19 18.28
CA PHE A 84 -4.11 27.35 18.52
C PHE A 84 -4.75 26.09 19.10
N ASN A 85 -5.82 26.28 19.91
CA ASN A 85 -6.60 25.15 20.45
C ASN A 85 -7.09 24.26 19.30
N PRO A 86 -6.60 23.01 19.21
CA PRO A 86 -6.86 22.16 18.04
C PRO A 86 -8.28 21.64 17.97
N PHE A 87 -8.92 21.37 19.12
CA PHE A 87 -10.25 20.74 19.18
C PHE A 87 -11.13 21.48 20.19
N LEU A 88 -11.50 22.70 19.81
CA LEU A 88 -12.28 23.60 20.66
C LEU A 88 -13.56 22.89 21.14
N ASN A 89 -13.83 22.96 22.43
CA ASN A 89 -14.98 22.35 23.12
C ASN A 89 -14.98 20.79 23.15
N LEU A 90 -13.92 20.14 22.72
CA LEU A 90 -13.80 18.67 22.83
C LEU A 90 -12.87 18.26 23.98
N PHE A 91 -11.85 19.05 24.28
CA PHE A 91 -10.90 18.77 25.35
C PHE A 91 -10.82 19.97 26.31
N ASP A 92 -10.74 19.68 27.60
CA ASP A 92 -10.49 20.69 28.64
C ASP A 92 -8.98 20.93 28.81
N PHE A 93 -8.39 21.59 27.81
CA PHE A 93 -6.99 21.95 27.83
C PHE A 93 -6.67 23.00 28.91
N ASN A 94 -5.51 22.86 29.53
CA ASN A 94 -4.94 23.98 30.28
C ASN A 94 -4.47 25.05 29.28
N THR A 95 -5.16 26.20 29.31
CA THR A 95 -4.92 27.33 28.38
C THR A 95 -3.84 28.29 28.86
N ASP A 96 -3.35 28.14 30.09
CA ASP A 96 -2.29 28.98 30.69
C ASP A 96 -0.89 28.48 30.27
N GLN A 97 -0.72 28.13 28.99
CA GLN A 97 0.49 27.60 28.39
C GLN A 97 0.85 28.41 27.15
N ASN A 98 2.13 28.35 26.73
CA ASN A 98 2.61 29.01 25.51
C ASN A 98 2.08 28.37 24.20
N GLY A 99 1.39 27.26 24.29
CA GLY A 99 0.78 26.53 23.19
C GLY A 99 0.13 25.24 23.65
N TYR A 100 -0.36 24.45 22.72
CA TYR A 100 -1.03 23.17 22.97
C TYR A 100 -0.12 22.02 22.56
N ASN A 101 0.50 21.36 23.54
CA ASN A 101 1.34 20.18 23.35
C ASN A 101 0.52 18.93 23.71
N ILE A 102 -0.03 18.26 22.71
CA ILE A 102 -1.01 17.17 22.89
C ILE A 102 -0.40 15.89 22.39
N SER A 103 -0.56 14.85 23.19
CA SER A 103 -0.11 13.51 22.85
C SER A 103 -1.22 12.49 23.00
N GLN A 104 -1.15 11.44 22.18
CA GLN A 104 -1.89 10.21 22.37
C GLN A 104 -0.93 9.03 22.36
N ASN A 105 -0.94 8.25 23.43
CA ASN A 105 -0.36 6.91 23.43
C ASN A 105 -1.39 5.94 22.87
N ARG A 106 -0.94 5.03 22.02
CA ARG A 106 -1.74 3.91 21.53
C ARG A 106 -0.93 2.63 21.69
N ASN A 107 -1.60 1.54 22.00
CA ASN A 107 -1.00 0.22 22.02
C ASN A 107 -1.99 -0.75 21.39
N VAL A 108 -1.54 -1.50 20.40
CA VAL A 108 -2.32 -2.54 19.72
C VAL A 108 -1.52 -3.83 19.76
N ASN A 109 -2.03 -4.81 20.49
CA ASN A 109 -1.50 -6.16 20.49
C ASN A 109 -2.39 -7.04 19.63
N THR A 110 -1.82 -7.69 18.61
CA THR A 110 -2.52 -8.56 17.68
C THR A 110 -1.93 -9.96 17.72
N GLN A 111 -2.77 -10.95 18.00
CA GLN A 111 -2.45 -12.36 17.82
C GLN A 111 -3.37 -12.95 16.78
N LYS A 112 -2.82 -13.55 15.73
CA LYS A 112 -3.57 -14.19 14.65
C LYS A 112 -3.08 -15.60 14.44
N LEU A 113 -4.00 -16.56 14.41
CA LEU A 113 -3.75 -17.92 13.94
C LEU A 113 -4.65 -18.18 12.74
N GLU A 114 -4.05 -18.55 11.62
CA GLU A 114 -4.75 -18.99 10.43
C GLU A 114 -4.29 -20.40 10.08
N THR A 115 -5.24 -21.32 9.97
CA THR A 115 -4.95 -22.71 9.63
C THR A 115 -5.89 -23.16 8.54
N LYS A 116 -5.36 -23.79 7.51
CA LYS A 116 -6.17 -24.42 6.47
C LYS A 116 -5.65 -25.81 6.14
N PHE A 117 -6.58 -26.68 5.85
CA PHE A 117 -6.37 -28.02 5.33
C PHE A 117 -6.96 -28.08 3.92
N ASP A 118 -6.17 -28.47 2.94
CA ASP A 118 -6.59 -28.66 1.56
C ASP A 118 -6.48 -30.13 1.19
N TYR A 119 -7.52 -30.65 0.53
CA TYR A 119 -7.52 -31.93 -0.13
C TYR A 119 -7.76 -31.75 -1.62
N TYR A 120 -6.79 -32.17 -2.42
CA TYR A 120 -6.90 -32.20 -3.88
C TYR A 120 -7.09 -33.63 -4.35
N TYR A 121 -8.14 -33.86 -5.12
CA TYR A 121 -8.41 -35.11 -5.80
C TYR A 121 -8.27 -34.94 -7.30
N LEU A 122 -7.29 -35.61 -7.91
CA LEU A 122 -7.08 -35.63 -9.36
C LEU A 122 -8.00 -36.64 -9.99
N ILE A 123 -9.07 -36.17 -10.64
CA ILE A 123 -10.00 -37.03 -11.37
C ILE A 123 -9.27 -37.62 -12.58
N ASN A 124 -8.59 -36.77 -13.35
CA ASN A 124 -7.72 -37.08 -14.48
C ASN A 124 -6.75 -35.94 -14.73
N ASP A 125 -5.91 -36.00 -15.77
CA ASP A 125 -4.93 -34.99 -16.13
C ASP A 125 -5.50 -33.60 -16.47
N GLN A 126 -6.81 -33.52 -16.70
CA GLN A 126 -7.53 -32.32 -17.12
C GLN A 126 -8.47 -31.77 -16.06
N SER A 127 -8.76 -32.54 -15.01
CA SER A 127 -9.72 -32.13 -14.00
C SER A 127 -9.34 -32.56 -12.58
N ASN A 128 -9.59 -31.66 -11.63
CA ASN A 128 -9.44 -31.94 -10.21
C ASN A 128 -10.49 -31.22 -9.37
N ILE A 129 -10.70 -31.73 -8.19
CA ILE A 129 -11.52 -31.13 -7.13
C ILE A 129 -10.57 -30.73 -6.00
N ASN A 130 -10.77 -29.56 -5.45
CA ASN A 130 -10.13 -29.12 -4.22
C ASN A 130 -11.20 -28.83 -3.17
N VAL A 131 -11.04 -29.42 -2.01
CA VAL A 131 -11.83 -29.13 -0.81
C VAL A 131 -10.90 -28.50 0.20
N THR A 132 -11.25 -27.30 0.68
CA THR A 132 -10.48 -26.60 1.73
C THR A 132 -11.36 -26.47 2.97
N PHE A 133 -10.82 -26.78 4.13
CA PHE A 133 -11.35 -26.39 5.43
C PHE A 133 -10.37 -25.44 6.09
N GLY A 134 -10.86 -24.31 6.60
CA GLY A 134 -9.98 -23.33 7.23
C GLY A 134 -10.61 -22.64 8.45
N VAL A 135 -9.72 -22.17 9.32
CA VAL A 135 -10.06 -21.40 10.51
C VAL A 135 -9.07 -20.24 10.61
N THR A 136 -9.61 -19.06 10.82
CA THR A 136 -8.85 -17.85 11.20
C THR A 136 -9.34 -17.38 12.55
N ASP A 137 -8.44 -17.25 13.51
CA ASP A 137 -8.70 -16.69 14.85
C ASP A 137 -7.81 -15.47 15.03
N VAL A 138 -8.40 -14.33 15.39
CA VAL A 138 -7.72 -13.06 15.63
C VAL A 138 -8.14 -12.52 16.98
N LYS A 139 -7.16 -12.18 17.81
CA LYS A 139 -7.34 -11.49 19.09
C LYS A 139 -6.57 -10.19 19.04
N GLN A 140 -7.25 -9.09 19.34
CA GLN A 140 -6.64 -7.78 19.41
C GLN A 140 -6.99 -7.10 20.71
N LYS A 141 -5.98 -6.52 21.35
CA LYS A 141 -6.17 -5.60 22.47
C LYS A 141 -5.75 -4.22 22.04
N TYR A 142 -6.63 -3.26 22.20
CA TYR A 142 -6.37 -1.87 21.84
C TYR A 142 -6.58 -0.97 23.06
N ALA A 143 -5.53 -0.26 23.45
CA ALA A 143 -5.57 0.75 24.51
C ALA A 143 -5.08 2.09 23.96
N SER A 144 -5.72 3.19 24.36
CA SER A 144 -5.22 4.53 24.07
C SER A 144 -5.63 5.54 25.14
N ASN A 145 -4.79 6.55 25.34
CA ASN A 145 -5.07 7.67 26.24
C ASN A 145 -4.45 8.96 25.71
N PHE A 146 -5.14 10.09 25.98
CA PHE A 146 -4.65 11.42 25.66
C PHE A 146 -4.05 12.11 26.90
N PHE A 147 -3.05 12.97 26.65
CA PHE A 147 -2.52 13.87 27.65
C PHE A 147 -1.99 15.16 27.02
N GLN A 148 -1.99 16.24 27.78
CA GLN A 148 -1.31 17.49 27.46
C GLN A 148 0.00 17.58 28.24
N THR A 149 1.09 17.91 27.59
CA THR A 149 2.36 18.26 28.26
C THR A 149 2.36 19.75 28.53
N LEU A 150 2.53 20.14 29.79
CA LEU A 150 2.56 21.55 30.22
C LEU A 150 3.96 22.14 30.09
N ASP A 151 4.08 23.47 30.08
CA ASP A 151 5.35 24.20 29.96
C ASP A 151 6.37 23.85 31.05
N ASN A 152 5.90 23.43 32.22
CA ASN A 152 6.75 22.98 33.33
C ASN A 152 7.19 21.50 33.20
N GLY A 153 6.81 20.82 32.11
CA GLY A 153 7.13 19.41 31.83
C GLY A 153 6.21 18.40 32.52
N SER A 154 5.20 18.82 33.30
CA SER A 154 4.21 17.91 33.87
C SER A 154 3.14 17.52 32.85
N PHE A 155 2.41 16.43 33.13
CA PHE A 155 1.37 15.90 32.25
C PHE A 155 -0.02 16.13 32.85
N LEU A 156 -0.94 16.64 32.04
CA LEU A 156 -2.37 16.67 32.31
C LEU A 156 -3.03 15.52 31.54
N ASN A 157 -3.40 14.46 32.24
CA ASN A 157 -4.07 13.32 31.63
C ASN A 157 -5.57 13.59 31.46
N PHE A 158 -6.13 13.25 30.30
CA PHE A 158 -7.56 13.27 30.05
C PHE A 158 -8.14 11.91 30.44
N THR A 159 -8.86 11.85 31.56
CA THR A 159 -9.33 10.60 32.18
C THR A 159 -10.80 10.28 31.91
N ASP A 160 -11.53 11.19 31.25
CA ASP A 160 -12.91 10.93 30.88
C ASP A 160 -12.97 9.74 29.88
N PRO A 161 -14.00 8.86 30.01
CA PRO A 161 -14.18 7.73 29.09
C PRO A 161 -14.19 8.09 27.58
N SER A 162 -14.45 9.36 27.24
CA SER A 162 -14.37 9.82 25.85
C SER A 162 -12.95 9.90 25.29
N TYR A 163 -11.92 9.84 26.13
CA TYR A 163 -10.50 10.02 25.72
C TYR A 163 -9.64 8.80 26.00
N VAL A 164 -10.18 7.76 26.61
CA VAL A 164 -9.46 6.54 26.94
C VAL A 164 -10.14 5.37 26.24
N ASN A 165 -9.38 4.56 25.53
CA ASN A 165 -9.86 3.31 24.95
C ASN A 165 -9.23 2.13 25.67
N ASP A 166 -10.04 1.10 25.91
CA ASP A 166 -9.65 -0.22 26.40
C ASP A 166 -10.58 -1.23 25.74
N VAL A 167 -10.10 -1.87 24.69
CA VAL A 167 -10.89 -2.71 23.78
C VAL A 167 -10.26 -4.08 23.67
N ASP A 168 -11.02 -5.12 24.03
CA ASP A 168 -10.71 -6.51 23.70
C ASP A 168 -11.58 -6.95 22.51
N PHE A 169 -10.94 -7.26 21.39
CA PHE A 169 -11.60 -7.69 20.16
C PHE A 169 -11.18 -9.11 19.79
N ASP A 170 -12.18 -9.97 19.58
CA ASP A 170 -12.00 -11.33 19.07
C ASP A 170 -12.73 -11.49 17.75
N PHE A 171 -12.06 -12.12 16.78
CA PHE A 171 -12.65 -12.46 15.50
C PHE A 171 -12.32 -13.89 15.12
N ASN A 172 -13.35 -14.65 14.72
CA ASN A 172 -13.21 -16.01 14.23
C ASN A 172 -13.92 -16.15 12.88
N ASP A 173 -13.23 -16.73 11.90
CA ASP A 173 -13.78 -17.17 10.62
C ASP A 173 -13.53 -18.65 10.45
N THR A 174 -14.59 -19.45 10.35
CA THR A 174 -14.53 -20.86 10.00
C THR A 174 -15.15 -21.05 8.64
N TYR A 175 -14.44 -21.68 7.71
CA TYR A 175 -14.92 -21.81 6.33
C TYR A 175 -14.64 -23.17 5.72
N ILE A 176 -15.52 -23.52 4.76
CA ILE A 176 -15.33 -24.65 3.86
C ILE A 176 -15.47 -24.20 2.42
N SER A 177 -14.51 -24.58 1.57
CA SER A 177 -14.48 -24.22 0.16
C SER A 177 -14.44 -25.46 -0.72
N LEU A 178 -15.22 -25.42 -1.80
CA LEU A 178 -15.18 -26.42 -2.86
C LEU A 178 -14.82 -25.74 -4.17
N LYS A 179 -13.76 -26.21 -4.83
CA LYS A 179 -13.31 -25.74 -6.14
C LYS A 179 -13.19 -26.90 -7.10
N TYR A 180 -13.61 -26.67 -8.33
CA TYR A 180 -13.45 -27.62 -9.42
C TYR A 180 -12.62 -27.00 -10.52
N ARG A 181 -11.60 -27.69 -10.98
CA ARG A 181 -10.80 -27.28 -12.13
C ARG A 181 -11.07 -28.18 -13.31
N LEU A 182 -11.35 -27.57 -14.46
CA LEU A 182 -11.49 -28.25 -15.74
C LEU A 182 -10.60 -27.58 -16.79
N LYS A 183 -9.73 -28.37 -17.43
CA LYS A 183 -8.94 -27.95 -18.59
C LYS A 183 -9.52 -28.60 -19.83
N THR A 184 -9.95 -27.81 -20.79
CA THR A 184 -10.51 -28.31 -22.08
C THR A 184 -10.02 -27.44 -23.23
N GLY A 185 -9.23 -28.03 -24.13
CA GLY A 185 -8.58 -27.30 -25.20
C GLY A 185 -7.71 -26.15 -24.67
N ILE A 186 -8.01 -24.92 -25.11
CA ILE A 186 -7.31 -23.71 -24.68
C ILE A 186 -7.85 -23.14 -23.36
N PHE A 187 -8.95 -23.65 -22.82
CA PHE A 187 -9.62 -23.14 -21.64
C PHE A 187 -9.20 -23.91 -20.38
N THR A 188 -8.95 -23.18 -19.30
CA THR A 188 -8.93 -23.70 -17.94
C THR A 188 -9.98 -22.94 -17.14
N ILE A 189 -10.94 -23.64 -16.56
CA ILE A 189 -12.09 -23.06 -15.87
C ILE A 189 -12.06 -23.57 -14.43
N ASP A 190 -12.03 -22.65 -13.48
CA ASP A 190 -11.97 -22.94 -12.04
C ASP A 190 -13.16 -22.27 -11.32
N PRO A 191 -14.38 -22.86 -11.31
CA PRO A 191 -15.45 -22.41 -10.43
C PRO A 191 -15.19 -22.84 -8.98
N GLY A 192 -15.56 -21.98 -8.05
CA GLY A 192 -15.44 -22.24 -6.62
C GLY A 192 -16.62 -21.67 -5.84
N LEU A 193 -16.89 -22.27 -4.69
CA LEU A 193 -17.88 -21.81 -3.74
C LEU A 193 -17.34 -22.01 -2.33
N THR A 194 -17.37 -20.95 -1.52
CA THR A 194 -16.91 -21.00 -0.12
C THR A 194 -18.05 -20.58 0.80
N PHE A 195 -18.33 -21.40 1.80
CA PHE A 195 -19.21 -21.06 2.90
C PHE A 195 -18.35 -20.59 4.07
N HIS A 196 -18.67 -19.43 4.63
CA HIS A 196 -18.04 -18.83 5.80
C HIS A 196 -19.02 -18.72 6.95
N SER A 197 -18.53 -18.93 8.17
CA SER A 197 -19.20 -18.62 9.41
C SER A 197 -18.31 -17.70 10.23
N TYR A 198 -18.74 -16.47 10.38
CA TYR A 198 -18.02 -15.41 11.09
C TYR A 198 -18.59 -15.16 12.47
N LYS A 199 -17.72 -14.97 13.43
CA LYS A 199 -18.05 -14.48 14.75
C LYS A 199 -17.07 -13.38 15.12
N SER A 200 -17.58 -12.19 15.49
CA SER A 200 -16.78 -11.13 16.08
C SER A 200 -17.37 -10.71 17.40
N SER A 201 -16.52 -10.41 18.38
CA SER A 201 -16.92 -9.83 19.65
C SER A 201 -16.00 -8.69 20.03
N ASN A 202 -16.58 -7.68 20.67
CA ASN A 202 -15.91 -6.47 21.08
C ASN A 202 -16.36 -6.14 22.50
N ASN A 203 -15.42 -6.14 23.43
CA ASN A 203 -15.66 -5.82 24.83
C ASN A 203 -14.93 -4.51 25.16
N GLN A 204 -15.68 -3.51 25.63
CA GLN A 204 -15.15 -2.19 25.97
C GLN A 204 -15.78 -1.72 27.28
N TYR A 205 -14.97 -1.51 28.32
CA TYR A 205 -15.42 -1.20 29.67
C TYR A 205 -16.40 -2.27 30.17
N SER A 206 -17.70 -1.96 30.25
CA SER A 206 -18.76 -2.87 30.67
C SER A 206 -19.67 -3.33 29.53
N ASP A 207 -19.41 -2.86 28.31
CA ASP A 207 -20.27 -3.12 27.15
C ASP A 207 -19.70 -4.23 26.30
N TYR A 208 -20.53 -5.19 25.96
CA TYR A 208 -20.18 -6.34 25.11
C TYR A 208 -21.04 -6.35 23.85
N PHE A 209 -20.37 -6.38 22.71
CA PHE A 209 -20.98 -6.44 21.39
C PHE A 209 -20.57 -7.75 20.71
N GLU A 210 -21.53 -8.50 20.20
CA GLU A 210 -21.26 -9.73 19.46
C GLU A 210 -22.05 -9.74 18.15
N THR A 211 -21.37 -10.08 17.05
CA THR A 211 -21.97 -10.26 15.74
C THR A 211 -21.65 -11.65 15.22
N LYS A 212 -22.68 -12.36 14.74
CA LYS A 212 -22.57 -13.66 14.07
C LYS A 212 -23.18 -13.54 12.69
N THR A 213 -22.44 -13.93 11.68
CA THR A 213 -22.89 -13.89 10.29
C THR A 213 -22.37 -15.11 9.53
N SER A 214 -23.16 -15.60 8.57
CA SER A 214 -22.71 -16.63 7.65
C SER A 214 -22.99 -16.19 6.21
N ASP A 215 -22.12 -16.58 5.30
CA ASP A 215 -22.19 -16.14 3.92
C ASP A 215 -21.65 -17.21 2.95
N ILE A 216 -22.22 -17.23 1.74
CA ILE A 216 -21.75 -18.08 0.64
C ILE A 216 -21.11 -17.19 -0.42
N ARG A 217 -19.85 -17.49 -0.75
CA ARG A 217 -19.04 -16.69 -1.65
C ARG A 217 -18.63 -17.48 -2.87
N PRO A 218 -19.17 -17.15 -4.04
CA PRO A 218 -18.69 -17.69 -5.30
C PRO A 218 -17.35 -17.06 -5.70
N ASP A 219 -16.46 -17.89 -6.24
CA ASP A 219 -15.29 -17.44 -6.97
C ASP A 219 -15.21 -18.18 -8.32
N PHE A 220 -14.73 -17.48 -9.33
CA PHE A 220 -14.67 -18.03 -10.67
C PHE A 220 -13.43 -17.51 -11.40
N ARG A 221 -12.69 -18.43 -12.01
CA ARG A 221 -11.55 -18.09 -12.85
C ARG A 221 -11.64 -18.80 -14.18
N VAL A 222 -11.40 -18.06 -15.26
CA VAL A 222 -11.17 -18.62 -16.60
C VAL A 222 -9.82 -18.17 -17.09
N ASN A 223 -9.01 -19.12 -17.52
CA ASN A 223 -7.76 -18.83 -18.22
C ASN A 223 -7.85 -19.41 -19.64
N ILE A 224 -7.67 -18.54 -20.64
CA ILE A 224 -7.67 -18.89 -22.05
C ILE A 224 -6.22 -18.79 -22.53
N GLN A 225 -5.64 -19.93 -22.89
CA GLN A 225 -4.26 -20.03 -23.35
C GLN A 225 -4.25 -20.14 -24.88
N PHE A 226 -4.19 -18.99 -25.59
CA PHE A 226 -4.18 -18.96 -27.06
C PHE A 226 -2.92 -19.61 -27.64
N LYS A 227 -1.75 -19.31 -27.00
CA LYS A 227 -0.44 -19.87 -27.29
C LYS A 227 0.32 -20.02 -25.97
N GLN A 228 1.45 -20.72 -25.94
CA GLN A 228 2.29 -20.81 -24.73
C GLN A 228 2.71 -19.44 -24.19
N SER A 229 2.83 -18.46 -25.06
CA SER A 229 3.24 -17.08 -24.74
C SER A 229 2.09 -16.08 -24.70
N GLU A 230 0.84 -16.50 -24.89
CA GLU A 230 -0.32 -15.60 -25.00
C GLU A 230 -1.51 -16.14 -24.21
N SER A 231 -1.97 -15.39 -23.25
CA SER A 231 -3.08 -15.79 -22.38
C SER A 231 -3.97 -14.61 -22.00
N LEU A 232 -5.25 -14.94 -21.78
CA LEU A 232 -6.27 -14.06 -21.21
C LEU A 232 -6.84 -14.72 -19.97
N ARG A 233 -6.85 -14.00 -18.85
CA ARG A 233 -7.39 -14.47 -17.56
C ARG A 233 -8.51 -13.56 -17.11
N LEU A 234 -9.67 -14.14 -16.86
CA LEU A 234 -10.79 -13.52 -16.16
C LEU A 234 -10.88 -14.11 -14.76
N THR A 235 -11.05 -13.25 -13.75
CA THR A 235 -11.30 -13.69 -12.37
C THR A 235 -12.46 -12.89 -11.80
N TYR A 236 -13.41 -13.57 -11.21
CA TYR A 236 -14.44 -13.03 -10.33
C TYR A 236 -14.18 -13.52 -8.92
N ARG A 237 -14.24 -12.62 -7.96
CA ARG A 237 -14.09 -12.96 -6.54
C ARG A 237 -14.97 -12.06 -5.69
N GLU A 238 -15.56 -12.68 -4.71
CA GLU A 238 -16.28 -12.00 -3.66
C GLU A 238 -15.63 -12.23 -2.31
N THR A 239 -15.47 -11.14 -1.53
CA THR A 239 -14.80 -11.17 -0.22
C THR A 239 -15.55 -10.31 0.79
N THR A 240 -15.41 -10.62 2.08
CA THR A 240 -15.84 -9.77 3.20
C THR A 240 -14.73 -8.79 3.55
N GLN A 241 -15.11 -7.56 3.85
CA GLN A 241 -14.21 -6.57 4.41
C GLN A 241 -14.63 -6.32 5.87
N PHE A 242 -13.79 -6.73 6.80
CA PHE A 242 -13.94 -6.43 8.22
C PHE A 242 -13.29 -5.09 8.54
N THR A 243 -13.70 -4.50 9.65
CA THR A 243 -13.10 -3.28 10.17
C THR A 243 -11.89 -3.60 11.06
N ASP A 244 -11.09 -2.59 11.30
CA ASP A 244 -10.00 -2.66 12.25
C ASP A 244 -10.49 -2.26 13.65
N VAL A 245 -9.80 -2.70 14.69
CA VAL A 245 -10.19 -2.48 16.10
C VAL A 245 -10.30 -1.00 16.45
N ASN A 246 -9.50 -0.12 15.83
CA ASN A 246 -9.58 1.32 16.06
C ASN A 246 -10.95 1.89 15.67
N ASN A 247 -11.54 1.40 14.57
CA ASN A 247 -12.86 1.84 14.12
C ASN A 247 -14.00 1.37 15.04
N LEU A 248 -13.74 0.40 15.91
CA LEU A 248 -14.71 -0.11 16.88
C LEU A 248 -14.61 0.61 18.24
N SER A 249 -13.57 1.42 18.47
CA SER A 249 -13.31 2.07 19.75
C SER A 249 -14.31 3.19 20.03
N LYS A 250 -14.82 3.28 21.28
CA LYS A 250 -15.82 4.29 21.67
C LYS A 250 -15.23 5.66 21.94
N ALA A 251 -13.99 5.75 22.40
CA ALA A 251 -13.33 7.01 22.69
C ALA A 251 -12.64 7.58 21.45
N TYR A 252 -12.27 8.84 21.55
CA TYR A 252 -11.56 9.54 20.47
C TYR A 252 -10.19 8.91 20.19
N VAL A 253 -9.82 8.91 18.91
CA VAL A 253 -8.53 8.48 18.39
C VAL A 253 -7.96 9.58 17.52
N PHE A 254 -6.68 9.84 17.69
CA PHE A 254 -5.93 10.86 16.93
C PHE A 254 -5.57 10.34 15.54
N ASN A 255 -6.10 10.97 14.49
CA ASN A 255 -5.74 10.65 13.12
C ASN A 255 -4.51 11.45 12.66
N ASN A 256 -4.55 12.75 12.91
CA ASN A 256 -3.48 13.69 12.61
C ASN A 256 -3.70 15.01 13.37
N TYR A 257 -2.88 16.02 13.13
CA TYR A 257 -2.88 17.29 13.84
C TYR A 257 -4.22 18.06 13.83
N ASN A 258 -5.09 17.80 12.87
CA ASN A 258 -6.38 18.49 12.74
C ASN A 258 -7.57 17.52 12.59
N SER A 259 -7.36 16.24 12.84
CA SER A 259 -8.40 15.22 12.68
C SER A 259 -8.37 14.20 13.80
N ILE A 260 -9.51 14.04 14.43
CA ILE A 260 -9.79 12.95 15.36
C ILE A 260 -10.99 12.15 14.85
N PHE A 261 -11.09 10.91 15.24
CA PHE A 261 -12.30 10.14 15.03
C PHE A 261 -12.76 9.45 16.30
N GLN A 262 -14.03 9.13 16.35
CA GLN A 262 -14.64 8.28 17.35
C GLN A 262 -15.20 7.06 16.63
N GLY A 263 -14.82 5.87 17.06
CA GLY A 263 -15.26 4.65 16.40
C GLY A 263 -16.74 4.32 16.65
N GLU A 264 -17.20 3.24 16.04
CA GLU A 264 -18.55 2.69 16.17
C GLU A 264 -18.46 1.19 16.45
N PRO A 265 -18.81 0.74 17.68
CA PRO A 265 -18.68 -0.67 18.08
C PRO A 265 -19.55 -1.64 17.30
N GLU A 266 -20.65 -1.17 16.71
CA GLU A 266 -21.64 -1.99 15.99
C GLU A 266 -21.42 -2.01 14.47
N LEU A 267 -20.21 -1.67 14.00
CA LEU A 267 -19.90 -1.74 12.58
C LEU A 267 -20.02 -3.16 12.04
N GLU A 268 -20.72 -3.29 10.94
CA GLU A 268 -20.87 -4.53 10.21
C GLU A 268 -19.80 -4.69 9.13
N ALA A 269 -19.54 -5.93 8.76
CA ALA A 269 -18.65 -6.23 7.67
C ALA A 269 -19.23 -5.79 6.31
N GLY A 270 -18.38 -5.21 5.47
CA GLY A 270 -18.70 -4.86 4.09
C GLY A 270 -18.51 -6.05 3.13
N ARG A 271 -19.12 -5.95 1.96
CA ARG A 271 -19.00 -6.92 0.86
C ARG A 271 -18.23 -6.30 -0.30
N VAL A 272 -17.24 -7.00 -0.82
CA VAL A 272 -16.42 -6.54 -1.94
C VAL A 272 -16.49 -7.54 -3.09
N ILE A 273 -16.93 -7.08 -4.25
CA ILE A 273 -16.96 -7.84 -5.50
C ILE A 273 -15.86 -7.31 -6.40
N ASN A 274 -15.02 -8.21 -6.93
CA ASN A 274 -13.94 -7.87 -7.83
C ASN A 274 -14.02 -8.67 -9.13
N TYR A 275 -13.93 -7.97 -10.26
CA TYR A 275 -13.72 -8.56 -11.58
C TYR A 275 -12.36 -8.11 -12.10
N ASN A 276 -11.52 -9.07 -12.49
CA ASN A 276 -10.21 -8.79 -13.06
C ASN A 276 -10.08 -9.47 -14.41
N LEU A 277 -9.71 -8.71 -15.43
CA LEU A 277 -9.35 -9.19 -16.75
C LEU A 277 -7.88 -8.86 -17.01
N ASN A 278 -7.06 -9.87 -17.32
CA ASN A 278 -5.65 -9.70 -17.58
C ASN A 278 -5.26 -10.41 -18.87
N TYR A 279 -4.74 -9.66 -19.81
CA TYR A 279 -4.16 -10.16 -21.05
C TYR A 279 -2.64 -10.03 -21.00
N ARG A 280 -1.96 -11.07 -21.45
CA ARG A 280 -0.51 -11.13 -21.56
C ARG A 280 -0.12 -11.78 -22.87
N SER A 281 0.77 -11.13 -23.62
CA SER A 281 1.40 -11.68 -24.82
C SER A 281 2.90 -11.39 -24.79
N ILE A 282 3.72 -12.43 -24.92
CA ILE A 282 5.18 -12.33 -24.98
C ILE A 282 5.65 -12.95 -26.28
N ASN A 283 6.11 -12.14 -27.22
CA ASN A 283 6.63 -12.61 -28.49
C ASN A 283 8.15 -12.50 -28.50
N GLN A 284 8.82 -13.64 -28.33
CA GLN A 284 10.28 -13.71 -28.30
C GLN A 284 10.92 -13.48 -29.69
N PHE A 285 10.20 -13.76 -30.78
CA PHE A 285 10.71 -13.55 -32.14
C PHE A 285 10.71 -12.08 -32.55
N THR A 286 9.65 -11.38 -32.19
CA THR A 286 9.53 -9.94 -32.47
C THR A 286 9.99 -9.08 -31.30
N PHE A 287 10.40 -9.68 -30.19
CA PHE A 287 10.75 -9.00 -28.94
C PHE A 287 9.70 -7.97 -28.51
N THR A 288 8.43 -8.36 -28.59
CA THR A 288 7.29 -7.52 -28.24
C THR A 288 6.53 -8.15 -27.09
N ASN A 289 6.40 -7.43 -25.99
CA ASN A 289 5.58 -7.84 -24.85
C ASN A 289 4.41 -6.89 -24.72
N VAL A 290 3.23 -7.45 -24.57
CA VAL A 290 1.99 -6.70 -24.36
C VAL A 290 1.34 -7.19 -23.07
N TYR A 291 1.00 -6.27 -22.21
CA TYR A 291 0.22 -6.50 -21.00
C TYR A 291 -0.96 -5.54 -21.01
N ALA A 292 -2.16 -6.05 -20.77
CA ALA A 292 -3.35 -5.23 -20.61
C ALA A 292 -4.18 -5.79 -19.47
N GLY A 293 -4.80 -4.90 -18.69
CA GLY A 293 -5.64 -5.28 -17.57
C GLY A 293 -6.81 -4.34 -17.42
N ALA A 294 -7.92 -4.89 -16.97
CA ALA A 294 -9.09 -4.14 -16.51
C ALA A 294 -9.54 -4.73 -15.18
N ASN A 295 -9.87 -3.85 -14.25
CA ASN A 295 -10.41 -4.21 -12.94
C ASN A 295 -11.67 -3.40 -12.67
N TYR A 296 -12.69 -4.06 -12.14
CA TYR A 296 -13.85 -3.42 -11.54
C TYR A 296 -14.00 -3.93 -10.12
N SER A 297 -14.19 -3.01 -9.17
CA SER A 297 -14.46 -3.32 -7.77
C SER A 297 -15.69 -2.58 -7.30
N LYS A 298 -16.60 -3.30 -6.64
CA LYS A 298 -17.78 -2.75 -5.98
C LYS A 298 -17.76 -3.14 -4.51
N ARG A 299 -17.83 -2.14 -3.63
CA ARG A 299 -17.96 -2.34 -2.19
C ARG A 299 -19.35 -1.91 -1.76
N SER A 300 -20.09 -2.84 -1.15
CA SER A 300 -21.40 -2.59 -0.57
C SER A 300 -21.33 -2.71 0.93
N ASN A 301 -22.17 -1.99 1.66
CA ASN A 301 -22.11 -1.88 3.12
C ASN A 301 -20.71 -1.48 3.62
N SER A 302 -20.02 -0.65 2.82
CA SER A 302 -18.64 -0.25 3.12
C SER A 302 -18.60 0.69 4.30
N ILE A 303 -17.55 0.57 5.12
CA ILE A 303 -17.31 1.49 6.21
C ILE A 303 -16.80 2.80 5.61
N GLN A 304 -17.54 3.87 5.82
CA GLN A 304 -17.23 5.23 5.38
C GLN A 304 -17.29 6.18 6.57
N SER A 305 -16.62 7.32 6.47
CA SER A 305 -16.62 8.31 7.54
C SER A 305 -17.75 9.33 7.37
N ARG A 306 -18.53 9.54 8.43
CA ARG A 306 -19.33 10.73 8.63
C ARG A 306 -18.46 11.77 9.30
N THR A 307 -18.23 12.91 8.68
CA THR A 307 -17.25 13.90 9.12
C THR A 307 -17.92 15.24 9.39
N ASN A 308 -17.70 15.80 10.57
CA ASN A 308 -18.06 17.15 10.94
C ASN A 308 -16.82 18.05 10.91
N LEU A 309 -16.89 19.13 10.15
CA LEU A 309 -15.83 20.12 10.03
C LEU A 309 -16.09 21.32 10.94
N VAL A 310 -15.10 21.65 11.77
CA VAL A 310 -15.10 22.85 12.63
C VAL A 310 -13.83 23.63 12.33
N GLY A 311 -13.93 24.62 11.44
CA GLY A 311 -12.77 25.32 10.89
C GLY A 311 -11.92 24.37 10.06
N ILE A 312 -10.63 24.24 10.42
CA ILE A 312 -9.71 23.26 9.79
C ILE A 312 -9.76 21.88 10.43
N ASN A 313 -10.39 21.78 11.60
CA ASN A 313 -10.42 20.53 12.34
C ASN A 313 -11.60 19.66 11.89
N SER A 314 -11.39 18.37 11.86
CA SER A 314 -12.41 17.38 11.53
C SER A 314 -12.60 16.38 12.68
N VAL A 315 -13.86 16.10 12.96
CA VAL A 315 -14.29 15.01 13.84
C VAL A 315 -15.05 14.02 12.99
N SER A 316 -14.56 12.80 12.89
CA SER A 316 -15.18 11.77 12.06
C SER A 316 -15.68 10.59 12.89
N LYS A 317 -16.71 9.92 12.38
CA LYS A 317 -17.25 8.69 12.91
C LYS A 317 -17.43 7.70 11.75
N PRO A 318 -16.87 6.47 11.85
CA PRO A 318 -17.12 5.45 10.85
C PRO A 318 -18.58 4.99 10.91
N THR A 319 -19.14 4.67 9.77
CA THR A 319 -20.51 4.16 9.64
C THR A 319 -20.59 3.23 8.44
N ASN A 320 -21.47 2.25 8.50
CA ASN A 320 -21.80 1.45 7.34
C ASN A 320 -22.60 2.28 6.34
N SER A 321 -22.09 2.42 5.14
CA SER A 321 -22.69 3.23 4.08
C SER A 321 -23.69 2.43 3.27
N THR A 322 -24.86 2.98 3.05
CA THR A 322 -25.86 2.45 2.10
C THR A 322 -25.46 2.70 0.64
N PHE A 323 -24.52 3.62 0.40
CA PHE A 323 -24.01 3.94 -0.93
C PHE A 323 -22.84 3.03 -1.27
N PRO A 324 -22.87 2.33 -2.42
CA PRO A 324 -21.73 1.54 -2.84
C PRO A 324 -20.55 2.44 -3.23
N VAL A 325 -19.33 1.92 -3.04
CA VAL A 325 -18.13 2.51 -3.62
C VAL A 325 -17.74 1.69 -4.84
N GLU A 326 -17.69 2.34 -5.99
CA GLU A 326 -17.33 1.69 -7.24
C GLU A 326 -16.01 2.23 -7.78
N SER A 327 -15.17 1.33 -8.27
CA SER A 327 -13.90 1.69 -8.87
C SER A 327 -13.60 0.86 -10.12
N TYR A 328 -13.07 1.53 -11.12
CA TYR A 328 -12.68 0.97 -12.40
C TYR A 328 -11.21 1.31 -12.65
N SER A 329 -10.43 0.34 -13.06
CA SER A 329 -9.09 0.62 -13.54
C SER A 329 -8.81 -0.13 -14.83
N VAL A 330 -8.15 0.56 -15.75
CA VAL A 330 -7.68 0.00 -17.02
C VAL A 330 -6.21 0.36 -17.17
N ASN A 331 -5.39 -0.60 -17.51
CA ASN A 331 -4.00 -0.36 -17.79
C ASN A 331 -3.54 -1.17 -18.99
N ALA A 332 -2.62 -0.61 -19.75
CA ALA A 332 -1.90 -1.36 -20.77
C ALA A 332 -0.44 -0.92 -20.83
N ARG A 333 0.40 -1.85 -21.23
CA ARG A 333 1.83 -1.64 -21.44
C ARG A 333 2.30 -2.45 -22.64
N ILE A 334 3.07 -1.81 -23.49
CA ILE A 334 3.74 -2.42 -24.63
C ILE A 334 5.23 -2.16 -24.51
N ASP A 335 6.01 -3.22 -24.47
CA ASP A 335 7.47 -3.17 -24.52
C ASP A 335 7.92 -3.75 -25.87
N LYS A 336 8.64 -2.98 -26.64
CA LYS A 336 9.22 -3.39 -27.91
C LYS A 336 10.72 -3.24 -27.87
N ARG A 337 11.43 -4.32 -28.19
CA ARG A 337 12.89 -4.32 -28.30
C ARG A 337 13.28 -4.67 -29.73
N THR A 338 14.22 -3.93 -30.26
CA THR A 338 14.93 -4.25 -31.50
C THR A 338 16.40 -4.51 -31.19
N LYS A 339 17.23 -4.75 -32.20
CA LYS A 339 18.67 -4.95 -31.99
C LYS A 339 19.32 -3.79 -31.22
N ASN A 340 18.94 -2.55 -31.54
CA ASN A 340 19.62 -1.36 -31.03
C ASN A 340 18.73 -0.41 -30.24
N LEU A 341 17.41 -0.65 -30.19
CA LEU A 341 16.43 0.23 -29.52
C LEU A 341 15.46 -0.57 -28.69
N ARG A 342 15.06 0.01 -27.57
CA ARG A 342 13.96 -0.44 -26.70
C ARG A 342 12.96 0.70 -26.57
N ALA A 343 11.69 0.43 -26.81
CA ALA A 343 10.61 1.37 -26.61
C ALA A 343 9.61 0.81 -25.60
N ASN A 344 9.13 1.65 -24.70
CA ASN A 344 8.08 1.33 -23.73
C ASN A 344 6.97 2.36 -23.86
N LEU A 345 5.73 1.88 -23.91
CA LEU A 345 4.53 2.70 -23.85
C LEU A 345 3.60 2.08 -22.83
N GLY A 346 3.17 2.86 -21.86
CA GLY A 346 2.23 2.42 -20.83
C GLY A 346 1.23 3.49 -20.46
N PHE A 347 0.03 3.06 -20.08
CA PHE A 347 -0.96 3.92 -19.45
C PHE A 347 -1.71 3.18 -18.36
N ARG A 348 -2.24 3.95 -17.41
CA ARG A 348 -3.19 3.51 -16.39
C ARG A 348 -4.24 4.58 -16.16
N LEU A 349 -5.49 4.17 -16.21
CA LEU A 349 -6.66 4.98 -15.91
C LEU A 349 -7.35 4.38 -14.68
N ASN A 350 -7.65 5.20 -13.69
CA ASN A 350 -8.36 4.77 -12.49
C ASN A 350 -9.52 5.74 -12.27
N PHE A 351 -10.72 5.22 -12.22
CA PHE A 351 -11.92 5.97 -11.87
C PHE A 351 -12.51 5.39 -10.59
N SER A 352 -12.93 6.24 -9.68
CA SER A 352 -13.66 5.82 -8.48
C SER A 352 -14.74 6.82 -8.14
N GLU A 353 -15.89 6.30 -7.74
CA GLU A 353 -17.04 7.04 -7.26
C GLU A 353 -17.40 6.57 -5.85
N PHE A 354 -17.64 7.51 -4.96
CA PHE A 354 -18.01 7.25 -3.58
C PHE A 354 -18.76 8.44 -2.98
N SER A 355 -19.59 8.15 -1.99
CA SER A 355 -20.39 9.17 -1.29
C SER A 355 -20.03 9.16 0.18
N ASN A 356 -19.85 10.34 0.77
CA ASN A 356 -19.61 10.53 2.19
C ASN A 356 -20.64 11.49 2.79
N VAL A 357 -20.70 11.52 4.11
CA VAL A 357 -21.51 12.49 4.84
C VAL A 357 -20.58 13.53 5.47
N ILE A 358 -20.71 14.78 5.04
CA ILE A 358 -19.94 15.92 5.55
C ILE A 358 -20.90 16.97 6.09
N ASN A 359 -20.78 17.34 7.35
CA ASN A 359 -21.68 18.27 8.05
C ASN A 359 -23.16 17.92 7.80
N ASP A 360 -23.49 16.62 7.99
CA ASP A 360 -24.83 16.03 7.80
C ASP A 360 -25.39 16.12 6.37
N ARG A 361 -24.55 16.43 5.37
CA ARG A 361 -24.92 16.44 3.96
C ARG A 361 -24.22 15.32 3.22
N ILE A 362 -24.96 14.62 2.37
CA ILE A 362 -24.38 13.64 1.45
C ILE A 362 -23.58 14.41 0.39
N THR A 363 -22.33 14.00 0.24
CA THR A 363 -21.40 14.58 -0.73
C THR A 363 -20.92 13.48 -1.64
N ASN A 364 -21.22 13.60 -2.93
CA ASN A 364 -20.75 12.68 -3.95
C ASN A 364 -19.39 13.15 -4.46
N SER A 365 -18.47 12.21 -4.55
CA SER A 365 -17.11 12.48 -4.99
C SER A 365 -16.67 11.50 -6.05
N GLU A 366 -15.99 12.02 -7.05
CA GLU A 366 -15.38 11.27 -8.12
C GLU A 366 -13.87 11.55 -8.16
N SER A 367 -13.11 10.52 -8.42
CA SER A 367 -11.68 10.64 -8.66
C SER A 367 -11.33 9.97 -9.98
N PHE A 368 -10.66 10.70 -10.87
CA PHE A 368 -10.16 10.18 -12.13
C PHE A 368 -8.66 10.41 -12.26
N GLY A 369 -7.90 9.35 -12.03
CA GLY A 369 -6.44 9.33 -12.17
C GLY A 369 -6.02 8.79 -13.53
N GLN A 370 -5.10 9.49 -14.20
CA GLN A 370 -4.55 9.11 -15.50
C GLN A 370 -3.02 9.15 -15.40
N ASN A 371 -2.38 8.06 -15.78
CA ASN A 371 -0.92 7.94 -15.79
C ASN A 371 -0.47 7.46 -17.16
N TYR A 372 0.40 8.20 -17.81
CA TYR A 372 1.00 7.88 -19.10
C TYR A 372 2.51 7.82 -18.95
N ASN A 373 3.12 6.83 -19.54
CA ASN A 373 4.55 6.64 -19.53
C ASN A 373 5.01 6.25 -20.94
N VAL A 374 5.97 6.99 -21.48
CA VAL A 374 6.62 6.66 -22.73
C VAL A 374 8.12 6.74 -22.53
N SER A 375 8.86 5.76 -23.05
CA SER A 375 10.32 5.86 -23.10
C SER A 375 10.89 5.21 -24.35
N LEU A 376 12.03 5.74 -24.77
CA LEU A 376 12.84 5.22 -25.86
C LEU A 376 14.29 5.14 -25.38
N ALA A 377 14.87 3.95 -25.44
CA ALA A 377 16.23 3.69 -25.02
C ALA A 377 17.04 3.06 -26.15
N THR A 378 18.32 3.35 -26.20
CA THR A 378 19.26 2.54 -26.95
C THR A 378 19.46 1.18 -26.27
N ASN A 379 19.89 0.17 -27.02
CA ASN A 379 20.10 -1.18 -26.52
C ASN A 379 21.37 -1.77 -27.10
N PHE A 380 22.49 -1.17 -26.74
CA PHE A 380 23.80 -1.63 -27.15
C PHE A 380 24.42 -2.55 -26.09
N ARG A 381 25.20 -3.53 -26.52
CA ARG A 381 25.89 -4.47 -25.62
C ARG A 381 27.16 -3.85 -25.01
N ASP A 382 27.95 -3.18 -25.81
CA ASP A 382 29.31 -2.75 -25.46
C ASP A 382 29.50 -1.22 -25.61
N LYS A 383 28.41 -0.46 -25.69
CA LYS A 383 28.39 1.00 -25.79
C LYS A 383 27.45 1.56 -24.73
N PRO A 384 27.59 2.83 -24.37
CA PRO A 384 26.63 3.48 -23.49
C PRO A 384 25.20 3.35 -24.02
N ASN A 385 24.26 3.11 -23.12
CA ASN A 385 22.85 3.16 -23.39
C ASN A 385 22.26 4.44 -22.81
N ILE A 386 21.37 5.06 -23.59
CA ILE A 386 20.69 6.29 -23.20
C ILE A 386 19.20 6.02 -23.33
N GLU A 387 18.45 6.33 -22.26
CA GLU A 387 17.00 6.31 -22.23
C GLU A 387 16.47 7.73 -22.10
N PHE A 388 15.55 8.12 -22.97
CA PHE A 388 14.72 9.29 -22.84
C PHE A 388 13.32 8.85 -22.49
N GLY A 389 12.74 9.42 -21.43
CA GLY A 389 11.40 9.10 -21.02
C GLY A 389 10.60 10.32 -20.61
N TYR A 390 9.28 10.14 -20.66
CA TYR A 390 8.31 11.14 -20.21
C TYR A 390 7.18 10.47 -19.46
N ARG A 391 6.93 10.94 -18.25
CA ARG A 391 5.80 10.52 -17.42
C ARG A 391 4.83 11.69 -17.28
N TYR A 392 3.56 11.43 -17.50
CA TYR A 392 2.49 12.42 -17.37
C TYR A 392 1.39 11.85 -16.50
N ASN A 393 1.11 12.53 -15.40
CA ASN A 393 0.08 12.15 -14.45
C ASN A 393 -0.94 13.28 -14.35
N VAL A 394 -2.22 12.93 -14.41
CA VAL A 394 -3.34 13.84 -14.18
C VAL A 394 -4.24 13.21 -13.15
N ASN A 395 -4.58 13.97 -12.12
CA ASN A 395 -5.60 13.60 -11.16
C ASN A 395 -6.69 14.65 -11.16
N LYS A 396 -7.89 14.24 -11.50
CA LYS A 396 -9.10 15.05 -11.40
C LYS A 396 -9.90 14.57 -10.19
N TYR A 397 -10.26 15.50 -9.32
CA TYR A 397 -11.20 15.29 -8.22
C TYR A 397 -12.41 16.17 -8.41
N THR A 398 -13.59 15.57 -8.41
CA THR A 398 -14.86 16.27 -8.44
C THR A 398 -15.56 16.03 -7.11
N ASN A 399 -15.97 17.08 -6.44
CA ASN A 399 -16.71 17.04 -5.19
C ASN A 399 -17.97 17.88 -5.37
N ASN A 400 -19.12 17.25 -5.57
CA ASN A 400 -20.33 17.88 -6.09
C ASN A 400 -19.99 18.65 -7.39
N ASP A 401 -20.03 19.99 -7.34
CA ASP A 401 -19.80 20.88 -8.50
C ASP A 401 -18.37 21.46 -8.54
N ILE A 402 -17.51 21.12 -7.58
CA ILE A 402 -16.15 21.66 -7.50
C ILE A 402 -15.17 20.66 -8.12
N GLU A 403 -14.47 21.10 -9.15
CA GLU A 403 -13.44 20.31 -9.82
C GLU A 403 -12.04 20.82 -9.46
N ASN A 404 -11.15 19.90 -9.11
CA ASN A 404 -9.74 20.15 -8.88
C ASN A 404 -8.89 19.28 -9.80
N PHE A 405 -7.91 19.87 -10.47
CA PHE A 405 -6.99 19.17 -11.36
C PHE A 405 -5.56 19.33 -10.86
N PHE A 406 -4.83 18.22 -10.84
CA PHE A 406 -3.40 18.19 -10.56
C PHE A 406 -2.68 17.53 -11.70
N TYR A 407 -1.66 18.20 -12.21
CA TYR A 407 -0.84 17.73 -13.32
C TYR A 407 0.59 17.55 -12.84
N GLN A 408 1.21 16.46 -13.22
CA GLN A 408 2.63 16.24 -13.02
C GLN A 408 3.24 15.78 -14.33
N GLU A 409 4.26 16.48 -14.77
CA GLU A 409 5.07 16.14 -15.92
C GLU A 409 6.50 15.84 -15.47
N THR A 410 7.06 14.72 -15.94
CA THR A 410 8.40 14.31 -15.56
C THR A 410 9.15 13.79 -16.78
N PRO A 411 9.73 14.70 -17.62
CA PRO A 411 10.76 14.29 -18.55
C PRO A 411 12.00 13.82 -17.79
N TYR A 412 12.63 12.74 -18.28
CA TYR A 412 13.87 12.23 -17.71
C TYR A 412 14.80 11.70 -18.77
N VAL A 413 16.08 11.68 -18.42
CA VAL A 413 17.14 11.05 -19.20
C VAL A 413 17.96 10.16 -18.27
N GLU A 414 18.21 8.93 -18.71
CA GLU A 414 19.06 7.97 -18.01
C GLU A 414 20.19 7.54 -18.94
N VAL A 415 21.40 7.44 -18.40
CA VAL A 415 22.58 6.98 -19.13
C VAL A 415 23.26 5.88 -18.35
N ASP A 416 23.40 4.71 -18.99
CA ASP A 416 24.15 3.57 -18.47
C ASP A 416 25.36 3.29 -19.35
N ALA A 417 26.53 3.24 -18.76
CA ALA A 417 27.77 2.97 -19.49
C ALA A 417 28.63 1.95 -18.76
N SER A 418 28.99 0.88 -19.43
CA SER A 418 30.02 -0.05 -18.97
C SER A 418 31.33 0.27 -19.67
N PHE A 419 32.43 0.40 -18.94
CA PHE A 419 33.73 0.72 -19.49
C PHE A 419 34.87 0.04 -18.73
N GLY A 420 36.01 -0.08 -19.38
CA GLY A 420 37.15 -0.78 -18.80
C GLY A 420 36.82 -2.25 -18.46
N LYS A 421 37.51 -2.78 -17.44
CA LYS A 421 37.28 -4.14 -16.96
C LYS A 421 36.49 -4.10 -15.63
N GLY A 422 35.15 -3.96 -15.75
CA GLY A 422 34.27 -4.09 -14.59
C GLY A 422 33.69 -2.79 -14.02
N PHE A 423 33.91 -1.64 -14.67
CA PHE A 423 33.24 -0.39 -14.28
C PHE A 423 31.87 -0.27 -14.93
N VAL A 424 30.87 0.16 -14.16
CA VAL A 424 29.54 0.54 -14.62
C VAL A 424 29.19 1.89 -14.05
N PHE A 425 28.92 2.85 -14.91
CA PHE A 425 28.41 4.16 -14.57
C PHE A 425 26.95 4.25 -14.93
N SER A 426 26.13 4.77 -14.03
CA SER A 426 24.70 5.03 -14.23
C SER A 426 24.37 6.42 -13.73
N THR A 427 23.59 7.19 -14.50
CA THR A 427 23.12 8.51 -14.08
C THR A 427 21.72 8.76 -14.60
N GLU A 428 20.87 9.34 -13.75
CA GLU A 428 19.52 9.76 -14.11
C GLU A 428 19.32 11.24 -13.77
N TYR A 429 18.85 12.00 -14.73
CA TYR A 429 18.37 13.36 -14.54
C TYR A 429 16.87 13.40 -14.81
N SER A 430 16.09 13.95 -13.88
CA SER A 430 14.66 14.18 -14.06
C SER A 430 14.25 15.58 -13.65
N TYR A 431 13.36 16.16 -14.44
CA TYR A 431 12.72 17.45 -14.18
C TYR A 431 11.28 17.22 -13.86
N ASN A 432 10.84 17.63 -12.67
CA ASN A 432 9.47 17.45 -12.19
C ASN A 432 8.75 18.78 -12.19
N TYR A 433 7.67 18.86 -12.94
CA TYR A 433 6.83 20.01 -13.08
C TYR A 433 5.45 19.72 -12.51
N TYR A 434 5.04 20.50 -11.50
CA TYR A 434 3.74 20.41 -10.86
C TYR A 434 2.87 21.61 -11.16
N LYS A 435 1.62 21.35 -11.47
CA LYS A 435 0.63 22.36 -11.81
C LYS A 435 -0.72 21.98 -11.19
N ASN A 436 -1.39 22.96 -10.58
CA ASN A 436 -2.77 22.86 -10.12
C ASN A 436 -3.62 23.81 -10.96
N GLN A 437 -4.61 23.26 -11.68
CA GLN A 437 -5.44 24.04 -12.61
C GLN A 437 -4.60 24.97 -13.49
N ASP A 438 -4.60 26.28 -13.19
CA ASP A 438 -3.93 27.30 -13.98
C ASP A 438 -2.62 27.82 -13.36
N GLN A 439 -2.23 27.31 -12.17
CA GLN A 439 -1.05 27.78 -11.46
C GLN A 439 0.05 26.73 -11.44
N THR A 440 1.25 27.15 -11.82
CA THR A 440 2.47 26.38 -11.57
C THR A 440 2.82 26.44 -10.09
N LEU A 441 2.86 25.29 -9.43
CA LEU A 441 3.07 25.22 -8.00
C LEU A 441 4.53 25.04 -7.62
N ASN A 442 5.23 24.14 -8.29
CA ASN A 442 6.66 23.96 -8.07
C ASN A 442 7.33 23.14 -9.19
N ASN A 443 8.61 23.42 -9.36
CA ASN A 443 9.50 22.65 -10.23
C ASN A 443 10.69 22.20 -9.39
N PHE A 444 11.03 20.94 -9.45
CA PHE A 444 12.24 20.42 -8.83
C PHE A 444 12.96 19.43 -9.74
N ARG A 445 14.26 19.32 -9.52
CA ARG A 445 15.15 18.55 -10.39
C ARG A 445 15.90 17.55 -9.55
N PHE A 446 15.92 16.31 -10.00
CA PHE A 446 16.80 15.31 -9.43
C PHE A 446 17.88 14.95 -10.44
N TRP A 447 19.08 14.84 -9.94
CA TRP A 447 20.20 14.31 -10.68
C TRP A 447 21.00 13.40 -9.76
N ASP A 448 20.98 12.12 -10.09
CA ASP A 448 21.66 11.05 -9.36
C ASP A 448 22.72 10.42 -10.26
N ALA A 449 23.83 9.99 -9.67
CA ALA A 449 24.86 9.25 -10.37
C ALA A 449 25.45 8.16 -9.47
N ASP A 450 25.76 7.02 -10.04
CA ASP A 450 26.38 5.86 -9.38
C ASP A 450 27.51 5.32 -10.25
N LEU A 451 28.65 5.05 -9.65
CA LEU A 451 29.77 4.37 -10.27
C LEU A 451 30.05 3.09 -9.48
N SER A 452 29.92 1.95 -10.11
CA SER A 452 30.25 0.67 -9.52
C SER A 452 31.42 -0.01 -10.22
N TYR A 453 32.16 -0.80 -9.44
CA TYR A 453 33.27 -1.60 -9.90
C TYR A 453 33.17 -3.03 -9.39
N GLU A 454 33.14 -3.98 -10.31
CA GLU A 454 33.21 -5.42 -10.04
C GLU A 454 34.29 -6.03 -10.94
N LYS A 455 35.38 -6.50 -10.32
CA LYS A 455 36.42 -7.24 -11.05
C LYS A 455 35.87 -8.60 -11.49
N GLU A 456 36.14 -9.00 -12.73
CA GLU A 456 35.76 -10.32 -13.24
C GLU A 456 36.28 -11.46 -12.34
N GLY A 457 35.38 -12.35 -11.91
CA GLY A 457 35.68 -13.42 -10.97
C GLY A 457 35.81 -13.01 -9.50
N SER A 458 35.63 -11.74 -9.16
CA SER A 458 35.56 -11.26 -7.77
C SER A 458 34.16 -11.52 -7.19
N LYS A 459 34.12 -11.72 -5.87
CA LYS A 459 32.89 -11.75 -5.08
C LYS A 459 32.50 -10.37 -4.55
N TRP A 460 33.36 -9.37 -4.77
CA TRP A 460 33.20 -8.04 -4.25
C TRP A 460 32.78 -7.06 -5.35
N GLU A 461 31.73 -6.29 -5.07
CA GLU A 461 31.31 -5.11 -5.83
C GLU A 461 31.46 -3.87 -4.95
N TYR A 462 32.12 -2.86 -5.46
CA TYR A 462 32.30 -1.55 -4.82
C TYR A 462 31.48 -0.53 -5.58
N SER A 463 30.73 0.33 -4.91
CA SER A 463 30.09 1.44 -5.57
C SER A 463 30.12 2.72 -4.77
N ILE A 464 30.17 3.83 -5.50
CA ILE A 464 30.02 5.18 -4.99
C ILE A 464 28.86 5.84 -5.72
N GLY A 465 27.87 6.29 -4.97
CA GLY A 465 26.71 7.00 -5.52
C GLY A 465 26.62 8.42 -4.95
N VAL A 466 26.16 9.33 -5.78
CA VAL A 466 25.80 10.70 -5.37
C VAL A 466 24.33 10.88 -5.68
N THR A 467 23.54 11.18 -4.65
CA THR A 467 22.11 11.43 -4.78
C THR A 467 21.81 12.91 -4.61
N ASN A 468 20.85 13.42 -5.36
CA ASN A 468 20.44 14.81 -5.37
C ASN A 468 21.62 15.77 -5.62
N MET A 469 22.36 15.54 -6.72
CA MET A 469 23.55 16.33 -7.08
C MET A 469 23.29 17.84 -7.17
N LEU A 470 22.08 18.23 -7.56
CA LEU A 470 21.67 19.63 -7.66
C LEU A 470 21.31 20.26 -6.33
N ASN A 471 21.17 19.42 -5.28
CA ASN A 471 20.86 19.85 -3.92
C ASN A 471 19.53 20.62 -3.83
N ASP A 472 18.52 20.23 -4.61
CA ASP A 472 17.17 20.73 -4.42
C ASP A 472 16.69 20.32 -3.02
N GLN A 473 16.25 21.28 -2.21
CA GLN A 473 16.01 21.04 -0.77
C GLN A 473 14.57 20.78 -0.43
N SER A 474 13.65 21.09 -1.32
CA SER A 474 12.22 20.91 -1.07
C SER A 474 11.46 20.46 -2.31
N ILE A 475 10.44 19.66 -2.06
CA ILE A 475 9.42 19.30 -3.04
C ILE A 475 8.05 19.69 -2.51
N ASN A 476 7.21 20.26 -3.36
CA ASN A 476 5.82 20.49 -3.02
C ASN A 476 4.98 19.33 -3.57
N ARG A 477 4.05 18.88 -2.76
CA ARG A 477 3.03 17.93 -3.17
C ARG A 477 1.67 18.50 -2.89
N ASP A 478 0.85 18.53 -3.92
CA ASP A 478 -0.53 18.91 -3.81
C ASP A 478 -1.38 17.67 -3.67
N SER A 479 -2.36 17.77 -2.83
CA SER A 479 -3.40 16.76 -2.70
C SER A 479 -4.74 17.43 -2.49
N ALA A 480 -5.77 16.88 -3.10
CA ALA A 480 -7.14 17.23 -2.79
C ALA A 480 -7.88 15.95 -2.38
N ASN A 481 -8.74 16.12 -1.42
CA ASN A 481 -9.72 15.13 -1.04
C ASN A 481 -11.08 15.83 -0.90
N GLN A 482 -12.07 15.15 -0.38
CA GLN A 482 -13.42 15.67 -0.21
C GLN A 482 -13.50 16.85 0.76
N LEU A 483 -12.55 16.97 1.67
CA LEU A 483 -12.59 17.94 2.77
C LEU A 483 -11.71 19.15 2.51
N SER A 484 -10.63 18.99 1.74
CA SER A 484 -9.60 20.01 1.58
C SER A 484 -8.79 19.83 0.30
N SER A 485 -8.28 20.95 -0.20
CA SER A 485 -7.14 20.98 -1.13
C SER A 485 -5.96 21.59 -0.39
N GLN A 486 -4.82 20.93 -0.43
CA GLN A 486 -3.64 21.34 0.32
C GLN A 486 -2.35 21.16 -0.50
N THR A 487 -1.44 22.09 -0.34
CA THR A 487 -0.06 21.99 -0.81
C THR A 487 0.83 21.73 0.40
N ARG A 488 1.58 20.64 0.38
CA ARG A 488 2.56 20.32 1.42
C ARG A 488 3.96 20.46 0.85
N MET A 489 4.79 21.23 1.53
CA MET A 489 6.22 21.31 1.24
C MET A 489 6.97 20.29 2.10
N TYR A 490 7.66 19.38 1.44
CA TYR A 490 8.53 18.41 2.10
C TYR A 490 9.97 18.84 1.93
N MET A 491 10.70 18.91 3.03
CA MET A 491 12.15 19.01 2.99
C MET A 491 12.70 17.62 2.65
N ILE A 492 13.45 17.53 1.56
CA ILE A 492 14.10 16.28 1.14
C ILE A 492 15.53 16.24 1.66
N GLN A 493 16.09 15.04 1.73
CA GLN A 493 17.48 14.88 2.07
C GLN A 493 18.36 15.70 1.10
N PRO A 494 19.28 16.53 1.62
CA PRO A 494 20.22 17.24 0.80
C PRO A 494 21.11 16.25 0.04
N ARG A 495 21.94 16.77 -0.85
CA ARG A 495 22.94 15.95 -1.55
C ARG A 495 23.78 15.16 -0.56
N TYR A 496 23.89 13.85 -0.81
CA TYR A 496 24.75 12.97 -0.05
C TYR A 496 25.51 12.01 -0.96
N ILE A 497 26.63 11.52 -0.44
CA ILE A 497 27.47 10.52 -1.09
C ILE A 497 27.32 9.22 -0.33
N LEU A 498 27.07 8.13 -1.05
CA LEU A 498 26.91 6.81 -0.47
C LEU A 498 27.97 5.85 -1.03
N PHE A 499 28.77 5.29 -0.13
CA PHE A 499 29.67 4.19 -0.45
C PHE A 499 28.98 2.87 -0.13
N LYS A 500 28.96 1.92 -1.08
CA LYS A 500 28.36 0.61 -0.92
C LYS A 500 29.42 -0.46 -1.18
N LEU A 501 29.44 -1.46 -0.31
CA LEU A 501 30.25 -2.65 -0.45
C LEU A 501 29.32 -3.86 -0.47
N LYS A 502 29.38 -4.65 -1.53
CA LYS A 502 28.57 -5.85 -1.67
C LYS A 502 29.47 -7.06 -1.84
N TYR A 503 29.17 -8.13 -1.08
CA TYR A 503 29.84 -9.41 -1.18
C TYR A 503 28.86 -10.51 -1.59
N ASP A 504 29.20 -11.28 -2.61
CA ASP A 504 28.38 -12.41 -3.08
C ASP A 504 28.68 -13.68 -2.29
N LEU A 505 27.73 -14.08 -1.43
CA LEU A 505 27.80 -15.27 -0.59
C LEU A 505 27.42 -16.57 -1.32
N THR A 506 26.88 -16.52 -2.53
CA THR A 506 26.34 -17.70 -3.25
C THR A 506 27.40 -18.75 -3.58
N ALA A 507 28.67 -18.44 -3.44
CA ALA A 507 29.77 -19.37 -3.67
C ALA A 507 30.03 -20.34 -2.49
N PHE A 508 29.28 -20.28 -1.39
CA PHE A 508 29.41 -21.23 -0.26
C PHE A 508 28.46 -22.44 -0.33
N GLY A 509 27.48 -22.43 -1.24
CA GLY A 509 26.56 -23.55 -1.47
C GLY A 509 26.96 -24.33 -2.71
N GLY A 510 27.39 -25.60 -2.54
CA GLY A 510 28.01 -26.50 -3.52
C GLY A 510 27.36 -26.53 -4.92
N GLY A 511 28.22 -26.43 -5.89
CA GLY A 511 28.20 -27.18 -7.14
C GLY A 511 26.98 -27.08 -8.06
N SER A 512 26.82 -26.00 -8.80
CA SER A 512 26.28 -26.06 -10.15
C SER A 512 27.24 -25.31 -11.08
N LYS A 513 27.92 -26.07 -11.96
CA LYS A 513 28.68 -25.49 -13.08
C LYS A 513 27.69 -24.62 -13.88
N LYS A 514 27.87 -23.30 -13.87
CA LYS A 514 27.20 -22.41 -14.81
C LYS A 514 27.63 -22.81 -16.22
N ASP A 515 26.67 -23.31 -17.01
CA ASP A 515 26.80 -23.38 -18.44
C ASP A 515 27.01 -21.95 -18.98
N ASP A 516 28.09 -21.75 -19.68
CA ASP A 516 28.60 -20.46 -20.18
C ASP A 516 27.79 -19.88 -21.38
N SER A 517 26.53 -20.32 -21.54
CA SER A 517 25.69 -19.99 -22.69
C SER A 517 24.63 -18.91 -22.48
N SER A 518 24.61 -18.24 -21.30
CA SER A 518 23.67 -17.12 -21.08
C SER A 518 24.31 -15.96 -20.35
N LYS A 519 25.28 -15.29 -21.02
CA LYS A 519 25.68 -13.93 -20.66
C LYS A 519 24.63 -12.92 -21.18
N ASP A 520 23.38 -13.12 -20.87
CA ASP A 520 22.37 -12.06 -20.94
C ASP A 520 22.27 -11.46 -19.53
N LYS A 521 23.27 -10.66 -19.18
CA LYS A 521 23.15 -9.72 -18.05
C LYS A 521 22.16 -8.63 -18.47
N SER A 522 20.88 -8.97 -18.52
CA SER A 522 19.85 -7.95 -18.36
C SER A 522 20.04 -7.43 -16.94
N THR A 523 20.62 -6.26 -16.81
CA THR A 523 20.72 -5.51 -15.58
C THR A 523 19.31 -5.03 -15.18
N SER A 524 18.43 -5.96 -14.81
CA SER A 524 17.30 -5.62 -13.95
C SER A 524 17.84 -5.50 -12.53
N ARG A 525 18.61 -4.46 -12.27
CA ARG A 525 18.79 -4.01 -10.89
C ARG A 525 17.40 -3.68 -10.35
N PRO A 526 17.08 -4.07 -9.10
CA PRO A 526 15.93 -3.49 -8.45
C PRO A 526 16.15 -1.97 -8.53
N ARG A 527 15.28 -1.26 -9.22
CA ARG A 527 15.23 0.19 -9.20
C ARG A 527 15.27 0.57 -7.74
N GLY A 528 16.35 1.22 -7.31
CA GLY A 528 16.34 1.86 -6.02
C GLY A 528 15.07 2.69 -6.03
N ASN A 529 14.13 2.37 -5.15
CA ASN A 529 13.00 3.23 -4.93
C ASN A 529 13.62 4.57 -4.64
N ALA A 530 13.54 5.51 -5.60
CA ALA A 530 13.64 6.91 -5.23
C ALA A 530 12.73 7.03 -4.02
N VAL A 531 13.26 7.51 -2.91
CA VAL A 531 12.57 7.63 -1.63
C VAL A 531 11.39 8.57 -1.84
N GLY A 532 10.37 8.04 -2.49
CA GLY A 532 9.01 8.48 -2.49
C GLY A 532 8.31 7.40 -1.70
N GLY A 533 8.40 7.49 -0.38
CA GLY A 533 7.70 6.58 0.49
C GLY A 533 6.26 6.48 0.01
N LYS A 534 5.79 5.25 -0.19
CA LYS A 534 4.38 4.97 -0.15
C LYS A 534 3.95 5.31 1.27
N LEU A 535 3.52 6.53 1.44
CA LEU A 535 2.63 6.89 2.53
C LEU A 535 1.23 6.66 1.97
N ASN A 536 0.61 5.59 2.44
CA ASN A 536 -0.82 5.36 2.30
C ASN A 536 -1.60 6.48 2.99
#